data_181885f69015d93932faed84ee73d551
#
_entry.id   181885f69015d93932faed84ee73d551
#
_cell.length_a   1.000
_cell.length_b   1.000
_cell.length_c   1.000
_cell.angle_alpha   90.00
_cell.angle_beta   90.00
_cell.angle_gamma   90.00
#
_symmetry.space_group_name_H-M   'P 1'
#
loop_
_entity.id
_entity.type
_entity.pdbx_description
1 polymer ?
#
loop_
_entity_poly.entity_id
_entity_poly.type
_entity_poly.pdbx_seq_one_letter_code
_entity_poly.pdbx_strand_id
1 'polypeptide(L)'
;MAKIGFIGMGNIAYAIMRSLLNKYKTEDITFTDLNRRRVAQIEKETGVKAVDTNQDCAENAKYIVLAIKPQFYDNVLADIKDHVTKENIIISIAPGITIDSVNEKLGGDRRIVRAMPNTPALIGEGMTGVCYDKKLFEETEKQMISNFFESFGMMEIVPEYMMNAVVCISSSAPAYIYMFIEALADAGVKYGMPRDVAYRMAAQGVVGSAKMVLETGKHPGALKDDVCSPGGTTIYAVSVLEEYGLRNAVIKACDACYEKCIDLK
;
A
#
# COMPACT_ATOMS: atom_id res chain seq x y z
N MET A 1 12.74 -1.00 -24.60
CA MET A 1 12.77 -1.57 -23.25
C MET A 1 11.77 -0.78 -22.41
N ALA A 2 10.81 -1.44 -21.78
CA ALA A 2 9.88 -0.80 -20.86
C ALA A 2 10.64 -0.22 -19.66
N LYS A 3 10.13 0.83 -19.06
CA LYS A 3 10.75 1.38 -17.84
C LYS A 3 10.39 0.56 -16.62
N ILE A 4 9.13 0.05 -16.58
CA ILE A 4 8.54 -0.61 -15.42
C ILE A 4 7.96 -1.96 -15.85
N GLY A 5 8.37 -3.03 -15.17
CA GLY A 5 7.81 -4.37 -15.34
C GLY A 5 7.16 -4.87 -14.06
N PHE A 6 5.99 -5.47 -14.15
CA PHE A 6 5.31 -6.07 -13.01
C PHE A 6 5.33 -7.59 -13.12
N ILE A 7 5.81 -8.26 -12.09
CA ILE A 7 5.68 -9.71 -11.91
C ILE A 7 4.57 -9.96 -10.91
N GLY A 8 3.45 -10.50 -11.41
CA GLY A 8 2.19 -10.60 -10.69
C GLY A 8 1.30 -9.36 -10.88
N MET A 9 0.02 -9.60 -11.21
CA MET A 9 -0.93 -8.53 -11.50
C MET A 9 -2.22 -8.71 -10.69
N GLY A 10 -2.03 -8.81 -9.36
CA GLY A 10 -3.12 -8.78 -8.40
C GLY A 10 -3.75 -7.37 -8.27
N ASN A 11 -4.68 -7.21 -7.34
CA ASN A 11 -5.42 -5.95 -7.19
C ASN A 11 -4.52 -4.75 -6.93
N ILE A 12 -3.50 -4.87 -6.07
CA ILE A 12 -2.56 -3.79 -5.76
C ILE A 12 -1.71 -3.43 -6.97
N ALA A 13 -1.13 -4.43 -7.66
CA ALA A 13 -0.32 -4.18 -8.86
C ALA A 13 -1.13 -3.51 -9.96
N TYR A 14 -2.36 -3.96 -10.17
CA TYR A 14 -3.28 -3.36 -11.13
C TYR A 14 -3.62 -1.90 -10.78
N ALA A 15 -3.86 -1.61 -9.50
CA ALA A 15 -4.08 -0.26 -9.01
C ALA A 15 -2.90 0.66 -9.32
N ILE A 16 -1.70 0.22 -8.95
CA ILE A 16 -0.46 0.95 -9.19
C ILE A 16 -0.28 1.20 -10.68
N MET A 17 -0.40 0.16 -11.52
CA MET A 17 -0.27 0.28 -12.96
C MET A 17 -1.28 1.27 -13.56
N ARG A 18 -2.54 1.21 -13.13
CA ARG A 18 -3.58 2.16 -13.57
C ARG A 18 -3.21 3.61 -13.23
N SER A 19 -2.70 3.86 -12.04
CA SER A 19 -2.25 5.20 -11.63
C SER A 19 -1.03 5.67 -12.42
N LEU A 20 -0.09 4.76 -12.70
CA LEU A 20 1.08 5.07 -13.51
C LEU A 20 0.73 5.47 -14.95
N LEU A 21 -0.33 4.93 -15.53
CA LEU A 21 -0.79 5.28 -16.88
C LEU A 21 -1.25 6.76 -17.04
N ASN A 22 -1.43 7.48 -15.94
CA ASN A 22 -1.63 8.93 -15.96
C ASN A 22 -0.31 9.70 -16.20
N LYS A 23 0.85 9.07 -16.00
CA LYS A 23 2.19 9.70 -16.10
C LYS A 23 3.10 9.02 -17.14
N TYR A 24 2.87 7.74 -17.43
CA TYR A 24 3.68 6.91 -18.31
C TYR A 24 2.84 6.41 -19.48
N LYS A 25 3.49 6.19 -20.63
CA LYS A 25 2.85 5.59 -21.80
C LYS A 25 2.70 4.08 -21.59
N THR A 26 1.76 3.47 -22.29
CA THR A 26 1.54 2.01 -22.25
C THR A 26 2.79 1.22 -22.65
N GLU A 27 3.58 1.73 -23.58
CA GLU A 27 4.86 1.15 -24.03
C GLU A 27 6.00 1.22 -23.00
N ASP A 28 5.88 2.08 -21.99
CA ASP A 28 6.83 2.20 -20.88
C ASP A 28 6.58 1.15 -19.78
N ILE A 29 5.45 0.43 -19.86
CA ILE A 29 5.03 -0.53 -18.83
C ILE A 29 4.81 -1.90 -19.47
N THR A 30 5.25 -2.95 -18.79
CA THR A 30 4.95 -4.34 -19.15
C THR A 30 4.59 -5.14 -17.89
N PHE A 31 4.01 -6.31 -18.06
CA PHE A 31 3.69 -7.18 -16.93
C PHE A 31 3.61 -8.65 -17.33
N THR A 32 3.67 -9.53 -16.33
CA THR A 32 3.34 -10.95 -16.46
C THR A 32 2.48 -11.41 -15.29
N ASP A 33 1.61 -12.36 -15.55
CA ASP A 33 0.79 -13.04 -14.52
C ASP A 33 0.46 -14.48 -15.00
N LEU A 34 0.39 -15.42 -14.07
CA LEU A 34 0.01 -16.81 -14.35
C LEU A 34 -1.45 -16.95 -14.79
N ASN A 35 -2.32 -16.03 -14.39
CA ASN A 35 -3.74 -16.06 -14.73
C ASN A 35 -3.99 -15.42 -16.11
N ARG A 36 -3.96 -16.23 -17.16
CA ARG A 36 -4.16 -15.79 -18.56
C ARG A 36 -5.47 -15.04 -18.83
N ARG A 37 -6.54 -15.33 -18.08
CA ARG A 37 -7.80 -14.57 -18.18
C ARG A 37 -7.61 -13.14 -17.64
N ARG A 38 -6.90 -13.03 -16.53
CA ARG A 38 -6.57 -11.72 -15.94
C ARG A 38 -5.66 -10.91 -16.87
N VAL A 39 -4.67 -11.55 -17.48
CA VAL A 39 -3.79 -10.93 -18.47
C VAL A 39 -4.62 -10.34 -19.62
N ALA A 40 -5.45 -11.14 -20.28
CA ALA A 40 -6.27 -10.69 -21.40
C ALA A 40 -7.23 -9.55 -21.02
N GLN A 41 -7.80 -9.60 -19.81
CA GLN A 41 -8.66 -8.53 -19.29
C GLN A 41 -7.88 -7.22 -19.16
N ILE A 42 -6.70 -7.25 -18.55
CA ILE A 42 -5.88 -6.07 -18.29
C ILE A 42 -5.36 -5.46 -19.58
N GLU A 43 -4.88 -6.26 -20.53
CA GLU A 43 -4.48 -5.78 -21.86
C GLU A 43 -5.62 -5.05 -22.56
N LYS A 44 -6.83 -5.61 -22.52
CA LYS A 44 -8.02 -4.99 -23.10
C LYS A 44 -8.39 -3.66 -22.42
N GLU A 45 -8.31 -3.60 -21.09
CA GLU A 45 -8.69 -2.43 -20.30
C GLU A 45 -7.68 -1.30 -20.36
N THR A 46 -6.38 -1.63 -20.48
CA THR A 46 -5.29 -0.65 -20.31
C THR A 46 -4.48 -0.41 -21.58
N GLY A 47 -4.47 -1.33 -22.51
CA GLY A 47 -3.60 -1.33 -23.68
C GLY A 47 -2.13 -1.71 -23.39
N VAL A 48 -1.76 -1.90 -22.11
CA VAL A 48 -0.43 -2.37 -21.71
C VAL A 48 -0.25 -3.81 -22.16
N LYS A 49 0.90 -4.12 -22.76
CA LYS A 49 1.19 -5.46 -23.27
C LYS A 49 1.85 -6.32 -22.20
N ALA A 50 1.31 -7.52 -22.02
CA ALA A 50 1.93 -8.54 -21.20
C ALA A 50 3.07 -9.23 -21.93
N VAL A 51 4.01 -9.78 -21.16
CA VAL A 51 5.02 -10.73 -21.61
C VAL A 51 4.71 -12.12 -21.05
N ASP A 52 5.29 -13.16 -21.66
CA ASP A 52 4.90 -14.52 -21.35
C ASP A 52 5.50 -15.05 -20.04
N THR A 53 6.72 -14.64 -19.71
CA THR A 53 7.49 -15.20 -18.59
C THR A 53 7.98 -14.12 -17.61
N ASN A 54 8.37 -14.55 -16.40
CA ASN A 54 9.02 -13.69 -15.43
C ASN A 54 10.38 -13.19 -15.95
N GLN A 55 11.10 -14.04 -16.68
CA GLN A 55 12.37 -13.74 -17.30
C GLN A 55 12.23 -12.62 -18.32
N ASP A 56 11.26 -12.74 -19.26
CA ASP A 56 10.99 -11.69 -20.25
C ASP A 56 10.65 -10.36 -19.58
N CYS A 57 9.90 -10.40 -18.48
CA CYS A 57 9.57 -9.20 -17.72
C CYS A 57 10.83 -8.57 -17.11
N ALA A 58 11.72 -9.37 -16.52
CA ALA A 58 12.96 -8.91 -15.91
C ALA A 58 13.93 -8.31 -16.94
N GLU A 59 14.10 -8.96 -18.09
CA GLU A 59 14.99 -8.48 -19.16
C GLU A 59 14.50 -7.20 -19.84
N ASN A 60 13.17 -7.00 -19.88
CA ASN A 60 12.57 -5.87 -20.59
C ASN A 60 12.27 -4.64 -19.71
N ALA A 61 12.60 -4.66 -18.42
CA ALA A 61 12.32 -3.55 -17.52
C ALA A 61 13.52 -3.12 -16.66
N LYS A 62 13.71 -1.82 -16.48
CA LYS A 62 14.67 -1.29 -15.50
C LYS A 62 14.16 -1.41 -14.07
N TYR A 63 12.88 -1.08 -13.82
CA TYR A 63 12.23 -1.18 -12.51
C TYR A 63 11.30 -2.39 -12.51
N ILE A 64 11.63 -3.39 -11.71
CA ILE A 64 10.90 -4.67 -11.63
C ILE A 64 10.11 -4.71 -10.34
N VAL A 65 8.79 -4.65 -10.44
CA VAL A 65 7.88 -4.69 -9.30
C VAL A 65 7.46 -6.14 -9.03
N LEU A 66 7.86 -6.68 -7.87
CA LEU A 66 7.45 -7.99 -7.39
C LEU A 66 6.14 -7.85 -6.61
N ALA A 67 5.02 -8.08 -7.29
CA ALA A 67 3.67 -7.93 -6.74
C ALA A 67 2.99 -9.27 -6.53
N ILE A 68 3.73 -10.23 -6.00
CA ILE A 68 3.33 -11.60 -5.74
C ILE A 68 3.19 -11.85 -4.24
N LYS A 69 2.49 -12.92 -3.87
CA LYS A 69 2.37 -13.31 -2.45
C LYS A 69 3.71 -13.85 -1.93
N PRO A 70 4.02 -13.68 -0.62
CA PRO A 70 5.31 -14.08 -0.03
C PRO A 70 5.72 -15.51 -0.35
N GLN A 71 4.79 -16.47 -0.34
CA GLN A 71 5.08 -17.88 -0.60
C GLN A 71 5.58 -18.18 -2.02
N PHE A 72 5.48 -17.25 -2.96
CA PHE A 72 5.95 -17.42 -4.34
C PHE A 72 7.30 -16.73 -4.59
N TYR A 73 7.84 -16.01 -3.61
CA TYR A 73 9.07 -15.23 -3.81
C TYR A 73 10.25 -16.12 -4.20
N ASP A 74 10.43 -17.24 -3.53
CA ASP A 74 11.56 -18.14 -3.77
C ASP A 74 11.60 -18.63 -5.23
N ASN A 75 10.46 -19.07 -5.74
CA ASN A 75 10.35 -19.55 -7.12
C ASN A 75 10.59 -18.42 -8.11
N VAL A 76 9.94 -17.26 -7.92
CA VAL A 76 10.06 -16.13 -8.83
C VAL A 76 11.46 -15.54 -8.83
N LEU A 77 12.09 -15.41 -7.65
CA LEU A 77 13.48 -14.93 -7.57
C LEU A 77 14.46 -15.89 -8.22
N ALA A 78 14.24 -17.22 -8.10
CA ALA A 78 15.02 -18.22 -8.81
C ALA A 78 14.85 -18.11 -10.34
N ASP A 79 13.62 -17.89 -10.83
CA ASP A 79 13.33 -17.71 -12.24
C ASP A 79 14.05 -16.51 -12.87
N ILE A 80 14.15 -15.40 -12.14
CA ILE A 80 14.70 -14.14 -12.69
C ILE A 80 16.16 -13.88 -12.32
N LYS A 81 16.77 -14.71 -11.47
CA LYS A 81 18.12 -14.49 -10.92
C LYS A 81 19.17 -14.20 -11.99
N ASP A 82 19.18 -14.99 -13.06
CA ASP A 82 20.16 -14.89 -14.14
C ASP A 82 19.76 -13.85 -15.21
N HIS A 83 18.57 -13.26 -15.09
CA HIS A 83 17.99 -12.28 -16.02
C HIS A 83 17.97 -10.85 -15.44
N VAL A 84 18.37 -10.68 -14.17
CA VAL A 84 18.54 -9.36 -13.55
C VAL A 84 20.01 -9.01 -13.40
N THR A 85 20.32 -7.76 -13.64
CA THR A 85 21.67 -7.20 -13.55
C THR A 85 21.77 -6.15 -12.46
N LYS A 86 22.94 -5.55 -12.25
CA LYS A 86 23.12 -4.40 -11.34
C LYS A 86 22.38 -3.14 -11.79
N GLU A 87 21.99 -3.07 -13.06
CA GLU A 87 21.23 -1.94 -13.61
C GLU A 87 19.74 -1.99 -13.28
N ASN A 88 19.21 -3.18 -12.94
CA ASN A 88 17.83 -3.32 -12.55
C ASN A 88 17.62 -2.83 -11.11
N ILE A 89 16.43 -2.30 -10.85
CA ILE A 89 15.95 -1.92 -9.53
C ILE A 89 14.75 -2.80 -9.19
N ILE A 90 14.86 -3.58 -8.14
CA ILE A 90 13.81 -4.49 -7.70
C ILE A 90 12.92 -3.78 -6.67
N ILE A 91 11.64 -3.67 -6.93
CA ILE A 91 10.65 -3.09 -6.01
C ILE A 91 9.81 -4.24 -5.43
N SER A 92 10.07 -4.60 -4.19
CA SER A 92 9.32 -5.63 -3.45
C SER A 92 8.17 -5.00 -2.67
N ILE A 93 6.93 -5.44 -2.89
CA ILE A 93 5.74 -4.91 -2.21
C ILE A 93 5.03 -5.96 -1.33
N ALA A 94 5.73 -7.02 -0.92
CA ALA A 94 5.17 -8.08 -0.10
C ALA A 94 5.51 -7.93 1.39
N PRO A 95 4.56 -8.25 2.30
CA PRO A 95 4.84 -8.29 3.74
C PRO A 95 5.83 -9.41 4.07
N GLY A 96 6.66 -9.18 5.10
CA GLY A 96 7.58 -10.19 5.62
C GLY A 96 8.87 -10.39 4.81
N ILE A 97 8.95 -9.93 3.57
CA ILE A 97 10.12 -10.09 2.70
C ILE A 97 11.10 -8.92 2.92
N THR A 98 12.32 -9.24 3.35
CA THR A 98 13.37 -8.24 3.64
C THR A 98 14.23 -7.94 2.42
N ILE A 99 14.90 -6.78 2.43
CA ILE A 99 15.88 -6.39 1.42
C ILE A 99 16.99 -7.44 1.32
N ASP A 100 17.54 -7.87 2.46
CA ASP A 100 18.62 -8.87 2.50
C ASP A 100 18.18 -10.20 1.93
N SER A 101 16.96 -10.67 2.25
CA SER A 101 16.42 -11.92 1.71
C SER A 101 16.30 -11.91 0.18
N VAL A 102 15.81 -10.79 -0.40
CA VAL A 102 15.72 -10.66 -1.86
C VAL A 102 17.11 -10.57 -2.48
N ASN A 103 18.01 -9.80 -1.87
CA ASN A 103 19.38 -9.61 -2.35
C ASN A 103 20.16 -10.93 -2.38
N GLU A 104 20.12 -11.70 -1.32
CA GLU A 104 20.78 -13.01 -1.20
C GLU A 104 20.28 -13.98 -2.27
N LYS A 105 18.97 -14.11 -2.44
CA LYS A 105 18.35 -15.02 -3.42
C LYS A 105 18.67 -14.64 -4.86
N LEU A 106 18.85 -13.36 -5.16
CA LEU A 106 19.27 -12.87 -6.46
C LEU A 106 20.80 -12.94 -6.68
N GLY A 107 21.57 -13.50 -5.73
CA GLY A 107 23.01 -13.68 -5.84
C GLY A 107 23.85 -12.51 -5.34
N GLY A 108 23.26 -11.59 -4.58
CA GLY A 108 23.94 -10.42 -4.00
C GLY A 108 24.07 -9.25 -4.97
N ASP A 109 24.50 -8.10 -4.43
CA ASP A 109 24.86 -6.90 -5.20
C ASP A 109 23.72 -6.33 -6.07
N ARG A 110 22.47 -6.38 -5.55
CA ARG A 110 21.26 -5.88 -6.22
C ARG A 110 20.72 -4.62 -5.55
N ARG A 111 20.09 -3.77 -6.33
CA ARG A 111 19.44 -2.55 -5.88
C ARG A 111 17.96 -2.83 -5.59
N ILE A 112 17.61 -2.83 -4.31
CA ILE A 112 16.29 -3.26 -3.85
C ILE A 112 15.61 -2.12 -3.13
N VAL A 113 14.34 -1.89 -3.49
CA VAL A 113 13.40 -1.02 -2.80
C VAL A 113 12.34 -1.92 -2.17
N ARG A 114 12.23 -1.90 -0.86
CA ARG A 114 11.14 -2.54 -0.15
C ARG A 114 10.04 -1.53 0.10
N ALA A 115 8.82 -1.86 -0.24
CA ALA A 115 7.69 -0.95 -0.08
C ALA A 115 6.45 -1.69 0.45
N MET A 116 5.60 -0.95 1.13
CA MET A 116 4.36 -1.47 1.69
C MET A 116 3.21 -0.51 1.38
N PRO A 117 2.59 -0.64 0.20
CA PRO A 117 1.41 0.11 -0.17
C PRO A 117 0.15 -0.43 0.53
N ASN A 118 -0.93 0.34 0.45
CA ASN A 118 -2.25 -0.07 0.93
C ASN A 118 -3.34 0.04 -0.16
N THR A 119 -4.52 -0.52 0.11
CA THR A 119 -5.60 -0.62 -0.89
C THR A 119 -6.18 0.71 -1.37
N PRO A 120 -6.19 1.83 -0.61
CA PRO A 120 -6.63 3.13 -1.15
C PRO A 120 -5.80 3.65 -2.34
N ALA A 121 -4.66 3.04 -2.64
CA ALA A 121 -3.92 3.26 -3.89
C ALA A 121 -4.80 3.06 -5.15
N LEU A 122 -5.87 2.24 -5.06
CA LEU A 122 -6.86 2.05 -6.14
C LEU A 122 -7.53 3.35 -6.62
N ILE A 123 -7.62 4.33 -5.75
CA ILE A 123 -8.26 5.64 -6.01
C ILE A 123 -7.27 6.80 -5.88
N GLY A 124 -5.96 6.53 -5.85
CA GLY A 124 -4.92 7.57 -5.73
C GLY A 124 -4.72 8.13 -4.32
N GLU A 125 -5.35 7.54 -3.30
CA GLU A 125 -5.27 7.95 -1.89
C GLU A 125 -4.50 6.91 -1.05
N GLY A 126 -3.52 6.25 -1.68
CA GLY A 126 -2.67 5.27 -1.00
C GLY A 126 -1.68 5.92 -0.04
N MET A 127 -1.21 5.12 0.93
CA MET A 127 -0.04 5.43 1.73
C MET A 127 0.97 4.30 1.59
N THR A 128 2.22 4.63 1.28
CA THR A 128 3.27 3.64 1.08
C THR A 128 4.47 3.91 1.99
N GLY A 129 4.79 2.99 2.89
CA GLY A 129 6.08 2.97 3.55
C GLY A 129 7.14 2.42 2.59
N VAL A 130 8.27 3.12 2.45
CA VAL A 130 9.35 2.77 1.51
C VAL A 130 10.68 2.70 2.24
N CYS A 131 11.48 1.69 1.92
CA CYS A 131 12.82 1.50 2.48
C CYS A 131 13.80 1.07 1.40
N TYR A 132 14.96 1.71 1.34
CA TYR A 132 16.09 1.35 0.49
C TYR A 132 17.39 2.04 0.95
N ASP A 133 18.54 1.50 0.62
CA ASP A 133 19.82 2.19 0.86
C ASP A 133 20.03 3.29 -0.19
N LYS A 134 19.81 4.54 0.20
CA LYS A 134 19.94 5.72 -0.66
C LYS A 134 21.31 5.84 -1.36
N LYS A 135 22.36 5.21 -0.83
CA LYS A 135 23.72 5.29 -1.38
C LYS A 135 23.87 4.47 -2.67
N LEU A 136 22.98 3.50 -2.89
CA LEU A 136 23.00 2.62 -4.08
C LEU A 136 22.27 3.22 -5.29
N PHE A 137 21.65 4.40 -5.13
CA PHE A 137 20.77 5.00 -6.14
C PHE A 137 21.23 6.40 -6.50
N GLU A 138 21.20 6.70 -7.79
CA GLU A 138 21.40 8.05 -8.30
C GLU A 138 20.21 8.96 -8.01
N GLU A 139 20.38 10.28 -8.04
CA GLU A 139 19.30 11.24 -7.77
C GLU A 139 18.11 11.09 -8.74
N THR A 140 18.40 10.81 -10.01
CA THR A 140 17.37 10.54 -11.03
C THR A 140 16.54 9.29 -10.71
N GLU A 141 17.17 8.27 -10.13
CA GLU A 141 16.52 7.04 -9.72
C GLU A 141 15.69 7.23 -8.44
N LYS A 142 16.21 7.97 -7.47
CA LYS A 142 15.46 8.37 -6.26
C LYS A 142 14.21 9.18 -6.63
N GLN A 143 14.34 10.12 -7.57
CA GLN A 143 13.21 10.89 -8.07
C GLN A 143 12.19 9.99 -8.80
N MET A 144 12.67 9.01 -9.57
CA MET A 144 11.79 8.04 -10.23
C MET A 144 11.05 7.18 -9.21
N ILE A 145 11.71 6.71 -8.14
CA ILE A 145 11.10 5.96 -7.04
C ILE A 145 10.03 6.80 -6.35
N SER A 146 10.33 8.08 -6.02
CA SER A 146 9.34 8.99 -5.44
C SER A 146 8.14 9.18 -6.37
N ASN A 147 8.38 9.52 -7.64
CA ASN A 147 7.32 9.72 -8.64
C ASN A 147 6.46 8.46 -8.84
N PHE A 148 7.06 7.27 -8.72
CA PHE A 148 6.37 5.99 -8.82
C PHE A 148 5.36 5.85 -7.68
N PHE A 149 5.79 5.98 -6.42
CA PHE A 149 4.91 5.81 -5.27
C PHE A 149 3.90 6.95 -5.12
N GLU A 150 4.30 8.19 -5.38
CA GLU A 150 3.43 9.37 -5.35
C GLU A 150 2.39 9.40 -6.48
N SER A 151 2.50 8.51 -7.47
CA SER A 151 1.49 8.39 -8.52
C SER A 151 0.16 7.82 -8.04
N PHE A 152 0.15 7.13 -6.91
CA PHE A 152 -1.04 6.49 -6.35
C PHE A 152 -1.29 6.82 -4.87
N GLY A 153 -0.70 7.91 -4.37
CA GLY A 153 -0.91 8.42 -3.02
C GLY A 153 0.31 9.12 -2.44
N MET A 154 0.48 9.02 -1.14
CA MET A 154 1.64 9.53 -0.42
C MET A 154 2.67 8.43 -0.15
N MET A 155 3.92 8.80 0.04
CA MET A 155 4.96 7.89 0.51
C MET A 155 5.74 8.47 1.69
N GLU A 156 6.25 7.58 2.54
CA GLU A 156 7.21 7.92 3.60
C GLU A 156 8.40 6.97 3.55
N ILE A 157 9.60 7.55 3.62
CA ILE A 157 10.83 6.75 3.72
C ILE A 157 11.06 6.41 5.18
N VAL A 158 11.06 5.11 5.49
CA VAL A 158 11.25 4.60 6.84
C VAL A 158 12.43 3.63 6.90
N PRO A 159 13.11 3.49 8.05
CA PRO A 159 14.07 2.40 8.25
C PRO A 159 13.42 1.03 8.11
N GLU A 160 14.15 0.04 7.62
CA GLU A 160 13.58 -1.28 7.33
C GLU A 160 12.98 -1.97 8.57
N TYR A 161 13.54 -1.77 9.75
CA TYR A 161 13.02 -2.33 10.99
C TYR A 161 11.60 -1.84 11.34
N MET A 162 11.17 -0.69 10.79
CA MET A 162 9.82 -0.16 11.00
C MET A 162 8.78 -0.74 10.02
N MET A 163 9.18 -1.52 9.01
CA MET A 163 8.24 -1.99 7.97
C MET A 163 7.10 -2.85 8.52
N ASN A 164 7.31 -3.61 9.61
CA ASN A 164 6.22 -4.34 10.26
C ASN A 164 5.20 -3.38 10.93
N ALA A 165 5.67 -2.29 11.52
CA ALA A 165 4.78 -1.26 12.05
C ALA A 165 3.99 -0.56 10.92
N VAL A 166 4.61 -0.31 9.76
CA VAL A 166 3.92 0.21 8.56
C VAL A 166 2.77 -0.72 8.15
N VAL A 167 2.96 -2.05 8.20
CA VAL A 167 1.87 -2.99 7.92
C VAL A 167 0.70 -2.74 8.85
N CYS A 168 0.94 -2.59 10.15
CA CYS A 168 -0.12 -2.46 11.15
C CYS A 168 -0.90 -1.13 11.02
N ILE A 169 -0.19 -0.01 10.87
CA ILE A 169 -0.78 1.33 10.93
C ILE A 169 -1.24 1.88 9.57
N SER A 170 -0.79 1.29 8.46
CA SER A 170 -1.09 1.77 7.11
C SER A 170 -1.69 0.69 6.23
N SER A 171 -1.01 -0.46 6.04
CA SER A 171 -1.50 -1.48 5.10
C SER A 171 -2.76 -2.18 5.58
N SER A 172 -2.87 -2.47 6.88
CA SER A 172 -4.02 -3.13 7.49
C SER A 172 -5.10 -2.15 7.96
N ALA A 173 -4.74 -0.90 8.23
CA ALA A 173 -5.65 0.12 8.77
C ALA A 173 -6.94 0.33 7.96
N PRO A 174 -6.96 0.25 6.62
CA PRO A 174 -8.21 0.36 5.87
C PRO A 174 -9.31 -0.59 6.37
N ALA A 175 -8.96 -1.83 6.78
CA ALA A 175 -9.93 -2.76 7.32
C ALA A 175 -10.54 -2.28 8.65
N TYR A 176 -9.72 -1.69 9.53
CA TYR A 176 -10.17 -1.15 10.81
C TYR A 176 -11.11 0.05 10.60
N ILE A 177 -10.76 0.91 9.65
CA ILE A 177 -11.56 2.08 9.28
C ILE A 177 -12.88 1.66 8.63
N TYR A 178 -12.91 0.62 7.81
CA TYR A 178 -14.17 0.11 7.25
C TYR A 178 -15.11 -0.42 8.34
N MET A 179 -14.60 -1.12 9.35
CA MET A 179 -15.39 -1.54 10.53
C MET A 179 -15.94 -0.33 11.31
N PHE A 180 -15.14 0.72 11.47
CA PHE A 180 -15.59 1.95 12.12
C PHE A 180 -16.70 2.67 11.33
N ILE A 181 -16.54 2.79 10.01
CA ILE A 181 -17.55 3.38 9.11
C ILE A 181 -18.85 2.55 9.16
N GLU A 182 -18.74 1.22 9.15
CA GLU A 182 -19.88 0.30 9.23
C GLU A 182 -20.64 0.49 10.55
N ALA A 183 -19.92 0.54 11.68
CA ALA A 183 -20.53 0.76 13.00
C ALA A 183 -21.27 2.11 13.12
N LEU A 184 -20.67 3.20 12.57
CA LEU A 184 -21.34 4.51 12.50
C LEU A 184 -22.62 4.45 11.64
N ALA A 185 -22.55 3.78 10.50
CA ALA A 185 -23.69 3.64 9.60
C ALA A 185 -24.80 2.78 10.23
N ASP A 186 -24.46 1.73 10.99
CA ASP A 186 -25.43 0.91 11.74
C ASP A 186 -26.14 1.74 12.80
N ALA A 187 -25.42 2.60 13.52
CA ALA A 187 -26.03 3.53 14.46
C ALA A 187 -26.97 4.50 13.75
N GLY A 188 -26.59 5.03 12.58
CA GLY A 188 -27.46 5.89 11.77
C GLY A 188 -28.78 5.18 11.40
N VAL A 189 -28.69 3.93 10.93
CA VAL A 189 -29.87 3.13 10.58
C VAL A 189 -30.74 2.86 11.82
N LYS A 190 -30.15 2.58 12.98
CA LYS A 190 -30.87 2.43 14.26
C LYS A 190 -31.71 3.67 14.57
N TYR A 191 -31.28 4.84 14.14
CA TYR A 191 -32.00 6.11 14.34
C TYR A 191 -32.87 6.52 13.14
N GLY A 192 -33.12 5.60 12.21
CA GLY A 192 -34.04 5.80 11.08
C GLY A 192 -33.44 6.38 9.81
N MET A 193 -32.10 6.51 9.74
CA MET A 193 -31.43 6.98 8.52
C MET A 193 -31.42 5.88 7.44
N PRO A 194 -31.68 6.19 6.15
CA PRO A 194 -31.48 5.23 5.07
C PRO A 194 -30.03 4.75 5.02
N ARG A 195 -29.81 3.45 4.79
CA ARG A 195 -28.49 2.79 4.84
C ARG A 195 -27.42 3.45 3.97
N ASP A 196 -27.79 3.77 2.72
CA ASP A 196 -26.89 4.39 1.75
C ASP A 196 -26.48 5.82 2.15
N VAL A 197 -27.39 6.57 2.78
CA VAL A 197 -27.10 7.90 3.33
C VAL A 197 -26.16 7.77 4.54
N ALA A 198 -26.41 6.80 5.43
CA ALA A 198 -25.59 6.55 6.61
C ALA A 198 -24.14 6.24 6.22
N TYR A 199 -23.91 5.37 5.22
CA TYR A 199 -22.57 5.07 4.72
C TYR A 199 -21.88 6.29 4.13
N ARG A 200 -22.55 7.08 3.27
CA ARG A 200 -21.94 8.29 2.70
C ARG A 200 -21.53 9.30 3.76
N MET A 201 -22.39 9.54 4.77
CA MET A 201 -22.11 10.49 5.84
C MET A 201 -20.97 10.01 6.73
N ALA A 202 -20.98 8.75 7.15
CA ALA A 202 -19.92 8.17 7.97
C ALA A 202 -18.56 8.18 7.24
N ALA A 203 -18.53 7.75 5.97
CA ALA A 203 -17.31 7.75 5.17
C ALA A 203 -16.76 9.17 4.96
N GLN A 204 -17.61 10.15 4.63
CA GLN A 204 -17.16 11.54 4.46
C GLN A 204 -16.68 12.17 5.77
N GLY A 205 -17.28 11.82 6.90
CA GLY A 205 -16.81 12.23 8.23
C GLY A 205 -15.39 11.73 8.52
N VAL A 206 -15.09 10.47 8.19
CA VAL A 206 -13.73 9.90 8.34
C VAL A 206 -12.74 10.58 7.41
N VAL A 207 -13.09 10.79 6.14
CA VAL A 207 -12.22 11.48 5.16
C VAL A 207 -11.89 12.89 5.65
N GLY A 208 -12.90 13.66 6.08
CA GLY A 208 -12.71 15.04 6.57
C GLY A 208 -11.82 15.08 7.81
N SER A 209 -12.05 14.18 8.77
CA SER A 209 -11.23 14.10 9.99
C SER A 209 -9.78 13.74 9.71
N ALA A 210 -9.53 12.79 8.81
CA ALA A 210 -8.18 12.43 8.41
C ALA A 210 -7.46 13.61 7.70
N LYS A 211 -8.14 14.29 6.78
CA LYS A 211 -7.60 15.48 6.11
C LYS A 211 -7.28 16.60 7.08
N MET A 212 -8.11 16.84 8.09
CA MET A 212 -7.81 17.85 9.14
C MET A 212 -6.48 17.56 9.84
N VAL A 213 -6.16 16.30 10.13
CA VAL A 213 -4.86 15.94 10.73
C VAL A 213 -3.71 16.24 9.77
N LEU A 214 -3.83 15.80 8.51
CA LEU A 214 -2.76 15.92 7.51
C LEU A 214 -2.50 17.38 7.10
N GLU A 215 -3.55 18.17 6.87
CA GLU A 215 -3.44 19.53 6.33
C GLU A 215 -3.09 20.55 7.42
N THR A 216 -3.59 20.36 8.65
CA THR A 216 -3.34 21.34 9.72
C THR A 216 -2.09 21.01 10.54
N GLY A 217 -1.63 19.77 10.54
CA GLY A 217 -0.57 19.29 11.43
C GLY A 217 -0.91 19.35 12.92
N LYS A 218 -2.16 19.67 13.27
CA LYS A 218 -2.61 19.71 14.67
C LYS A 218 -2.62 18.31 15.28
N HIS A 219 -2.29 18.24 16.57
CA HIS A 219 -2.40 16.99 17.33
C HIS A 219 -3.85 16.47 17.29
N PRO A 220 -4.10 15.17 17.01
CA PRO A 220 -5.47 14.62 16.95
C PRO A 220 -6.31 14.86 18.21
N GLY A 221 -5.67 14.87 19.39
CA GLY A 221 -6.34 15.21 20.65
C GLY A 221 -6.88 16.64 20.67
N ALA A 222 -6.13 17.62 20.14
CA ALA A 222 -6.60 19.00 20.04
C ALA A 222 -7.77 19.12 19.06
N LEU A 223 -7.72 18.45 17.91
CA LEU A 223 -8.83 18.40 16.95
C LEU A 223 -10.08 17.76 17.55
N LYS A 224 -9.93 16.72 18.39
CA LYS A 224 -11.02 16.11 19.15
C LYS A 224 -11.63 17.13 20.12
N ASP A 225 -10.80 17.85 20.85
CA ASP A 225 -11.25 18.85 21.82
C ASP A 225 -11.99 20.02 21.13
N ASP A 226 -11.55 20.46 19.97
CA ASP A 226 -12.22 21.50 19.16
C ASP A 226 -13.68 21.10 18.78
N VAL A 227 -13.99 19.80 18.73
CA VAL A 227 -15.36 19.28 18.46
C VAL A 227 -16.15 19.03 19.74
N CYS A 228 -15.49 18.90 20.90
CA CYS A 228 -16.10 18.56 22.18
C CYS A 228 -16.43 19.81 23.00
N SER A 229 -17.54 20.48 22.70
CA SER A 229 -18.01 21.60 23.51
C SER A 229 -18.43 21.15 24.93
N PRO A 230 -18.25 22.00 25.96
CA PRO A 230 -18.67 21.69 27.32
C PRO A 230 -20.18 21.32 27.43
N GLY A 231 -20.46 20.13 27.96
CA GLY A 231 -21.83 19.60 28.07
C GLY A 231 -22.50 19.23 26.76
N GLY A 232 -21.76 19.27 25.64
CA GLY A 232 -22.27 18.94 24.28
C GLY A 232 -22.43 17.45 24.05
N THR A 233 -23.15 17.06 23.01
CA THR A 233 -23.42 15.66 22.66
C THR A 233 -22.17 14.87 22.36
N THR A 234 -21.16 15.52 21.76
CA THR A 234 -19.90 14.88 21.35
C THR A 234 -19.09 14.37 22.53
N ILE A 235 -18.96 15.18 23.63
CA ILE A 235 -18.18 14.75 24.80
C ILE A 235 -18.82 13.56 25.51
N TYR A 236 -20.16 13.48 25.56
CA TYR A 236 -20.84 12.30 26.10
C TYR A 236 -20.56 11.04 25.27
N ALA A 237 -20.60 11.15 23.93
CA ALA A 237 -20.28 10.03 23.04
C ALA A 237 -18.80 9.60 23.18
N VAL A 238 -17.87 10.55 23.27
CA VAL A 238 -16.45 10.26 23.50
C VAL A 238 -16.23 9.55 24.83
N SER A 239 -16.92 9.96 25.90
CA SER A 239 -16.83 9.29 27.22
C SER A 239 -17.23 7.81 27.14
N VAL A 240 -18.28 7.49 26.37
CA VAL A 240 -18.69 6.09 26.13
C VAL A 240 -17.65 5.32 25.34
N LEU A 241 -17.06 5.90 24.31
CA LEU A 241 -15.98 5.25 23.56
C LEU A 241 -14.74 4.96 24.42
N GLU A 242 -14.41 5.85 25.36
CA GLU A 242 -13.33 5.61 26.32
C GLU A 242 -13.72 4.51 27.33
N GLU A 243 -14.95 4.51 27.85
CA GLU A 243 -15.47 3.46 28.75
C GLU A 243 -15.37 2.06 28.10
N TYR A 244 -15.73 1.94 26.82
CA TYR A 244 -15.63 0.67 26.06
C TYR A 244 -14.24 0.41 25.49
N GLY A 245 -13.26 1.24 25.78
CA GLY A 245 -11.84 0.98 25.49
C GLY A 245 -11.46 1.04 24.02
N LEU A 246 -12.06 1.93 23.21
CA LEU A 246 -11.75 2.08 21.79
C LEU A 246 -10.23 2.15 21.52
N ARG A 247 -9.49 2.95 22.29
CA ARG A 247 -8.04 3.10 22.12
C ARG A 247 -7.31 1.77 22.34
N ASN A 248 -7.66 1.06 23.41
CA ASN A 248 -7.07 -0.24 23.71
C ASN A 248 -7.40 -1.28 22.65
N ALA A 249 -8.63 -1.29 22.12
CA ALA A 249 -9.01 -2.20 21.03
C ALA A 249 -8.16 -1.99 19.78
N VAL A 250 -7.95 -0.73 19.36
CA VAL A 250 -7.12 -0.39 18.21
C VAL A 250 -5.65 -0.79 18.43
N ILE A 251 -5.08 -0.49 19.61
CA ILE A 251 -3.69 -0.86 19.94
C ILE A 251 -3.54 -2.38 19.92
N LYS A 252 -4.46 -3.13 20.53
CA LYS A 252 -4.42 -4.61 20.54
C LYS A 252 -4.58 -5.22 19.15
N ALA A 253 -5.37 -4.62 18.28
CA ALA A 253 -5.46 -5.05 16.89
C ALA A 253 -4.11 -4.85 16.15
N CYS A 254 -3.43 -3.74 16.40
CA CYS A 254 -2.09 -3.50 15.87
C CYS A 254 -1.06 -4.47 16.44
N ASP A 255 -1.11 -4.79 17.76
CA ASP A 255 -0.23 -5.78 18.39
C ASP A 255 -0.36 -7.14 17.68
N ALA A 256 -1.60 -7.64 17.52
CA ALA A 256 -1.86 -8.92 16.86
C ALA A 256 -1.38 -8.93 15.38
N CYS A 257 -1.57 -7.82 14.67
CA CYS A 257 -1.07 -7.66 13.31
C CYS A 257 0.46 -7.69 13.26
N TYR A 258 1.13 -7.00 14.19
CA TYR A 258 2.58 -6.94 14.27
C TYR A 258 3.19 -8.32 14.59
N GLU A 259 2.65 -9.03 15.57
CA GLU A 259 3.04 -10.40 15.91
C GLU A 259 2.92 -11.32 14.70
N LYS A 260 1.79 -11.23 13.97
CA LYS A 260 1.61 -12.04 12.76
C LYS A 260 2.63 -11.71 11.66
N CYS A 261 3.06 -10.45 11.53
CA CYS A 261 4.12 -10.08 10.58
C CYS A 261 5.48 -10.72 10.93
N ILE A 262 5.76 -10.96 12.21
CA ILE A 262 6.99 -11.66 12.66
C ILE A 262 6.91 -13.13 12.27
N ASP A 263 5.75 -13.77 12.42
CA ASP A 263 5.55 -15.19 12.10
C ASP A 263 5.61 -15.49 10.57
N LEU A 264 5.53 -14.47 9.72
CA LEU A 264 5.62 -14.62 8.26
C LEU A 264 7.06 -14.65 7.72
N LYS A 265 8.05 -14.57 8.62
CA LYS A 265 9.48 -14.61 8.25
C LYS A 265 9.99 -16.02 8.05
#